data_18d1a906259fd9c647ad1c618d8b6ca0
#
_entry.id   18d1a906259fd9c647ad1c618d8b6ca0
#
_cell.length_a   1.000
_cell.length_b   1.000
_cell.length_c   1.000
_cell.angle_alpha   90.00
_cell.angle_beta   90.00
_cell.angle_gamma   90.00
#
_symmetry.space_group_name_H-M   'P 1'
#
loop_
_entity.id
_entity.type
_entity.pdbx_description
1 polymer ?
#
loop_
_entity_poly.entity_id
_entity_poly.type
_entity_poly.pdbx_seq_one_letter_code
_entity_poly.pdbx_strand_id
1 'polypeptide(L)'
;MKLDQLKTLFREFDENLRFEYDLKKKNWFNIGGKTKVFFKANNLHELIKFLKIVNNHEKIFILGAGSNTLISDDLFDGIVIKLGKNFNNISLLGDDVIIAGSAVTDKSLSDFAVKNSLSGFEFLSCIPVSYTHLRAHETLVH
;
A
#
# COMPACT_ATOMS: atom_id res chain seq x y z
N MET A 1 9.61 -15.55 -12.58
CA MET A 1 11.08 -15.74 -12.34
C MET A 1 11.32 -16.71 -11.19
N LYS A 2 12.45 -17.44 -11.19
CA LYS A 2 12.85 -18.31 -10.06
C LYS A 2 13.27 -17.45 -8.86
N LEU A 3 13.08 -17.96 -7.65
CA LEU A 3 13.35 -17.22 -6.40
C LEU A 3 14.81 -16.73 -6.30
N ASP A 4 15.77 -17.56 -6.73
CA ASP A 4 17.21 -17.19 -6.67
C ASP A 4 17.55 -16.04 -7.63
N GLN A 5 16.89 -15.96 -8.79
CA GLN A 5 17.06 -14.85 -9.72
C GLN A 5 16.52 -13.56 -9.10
N LEU A 6 15.39 -13.63 -8.39
CA LEU A 6 14.81 -12.48 -7.69
C LEU A 6 15.71 -12.02 -6.52
N LYS A 7 16.28 -12.94 -5.76
CA LYS A 7 17.23 -12.61 -4.68
C LYS A 7 18.43 -11.84 -5.19
N THR A 8 18.99 -12.25 -6.33
CA THR A 8 20.13 -11.56 -6.95
C THR A 8 19.73 -10.18 -7.47
N LEU A 9 18.57 -10.10 -8.13
CA LEU A 9 18.06 -8.89 -8.75
C LEU A 9 17.70 -7.80 -7.74
N PHE A 10 17.16 -8.20 -6.57
CA PHE A 10 16.67 -7.28 -5.54
C PHE A 10 17.64 -7.09 -4.37
N ARG A 11 18.90 -7.48 -4.51
CA ARG A 11 19.89 -7.41 -3.44
C ARG A 11 20.06 -6.02 -2.82
N GLU A 12 19.87 -4.97 -3.60
CA GLU A 12 19.98 -3.59 -3.11
C GLU A 12 18.79 -3.15 -2.21
N PHE A 13 17.71 -3.95 -2.13
CA PHE A 13 16.52 -3.70 -1.32
C PHE A 13 16.43 -4.60 -0.07
N ASP A 14 17.49 -5.29 0.30
CA ASP A 14 17.50 -6.33 1.36
C ASP A 14 16.91 -5.86 2.70
N GLU A 15 17.04 -4.58 3.05
CA GLU A 15 16.48 -4.04 4.28
C GLU A 15 14.95 -4.03 4.28
N ASN A 16 14.34 -3.74 3.15
CA ASN A 16 12.90 -3.48 2.99
C ASN A 16 12.16 -4.59 2.24
N LEU A 17 12.86 -5.65 1.88
CA LEU A 17 12.34 -6.75 1.08
C LEU A 17 12.43 -8.07 1.86
N ARG A 18 11.41 -8.91 1.72
CA ARG A 18 11.35 -10.24 2.30
C ARG A 18 10.83 -11.23 1.27
N PHE A 19 11.41 -12.42 1.25
CA PHE A 19 10.98 -13.54 0.42
C PHE A 19 10.11 -14.49 1.23
N GLU A 20 9.15 -15.16 0.57
CA GLU A 20 8.23 -16.13 1.17
C GLU A 20 7.58 -15.60 2.46
N TYR A 21 7.16 -14.34 2.38
CA TYR A 21 6.70 -13.59 3.55
C TYR A 21 5.26 -13.94 3.91
N ASP A 22 5.01 -14.23 5.19
CA ASP A 22 3.69 -14.51 5.74
C ASP A 22 2.83 -13.23 5.83
N LEU A 23 1.68 -13.24 5.15
CA LEU A 23 0.75 -12.14 5.09
C LEU A 23 -0.35 -12.19 6.17
N LYS A 24 -0.40 -13.25 6.95
CA LYS A 24 -1.46 -13.47 7.95
C LYS A 24 -1.64 -12.30 8.90
N LYS A 25 -0.55 -11.69 9.38
CA LYS A 25 -0.58 -10.54 10.30
C LYS A 25 -0.62 -9.18 9.58
N LYS A 26 -0.88 -9.17 8.27
CA LYS A 26 -0.91 -7.96 7.46
C LYS A 26 -2.31 -7.54 7.04
N ASN A 27 -3.32 -8.29 7.45
CA ASN A 27 -4.72 -7.96 7.26
C ASN A 27 -5.49 -8.12 8.59
N TRP A 28 -6.66 -7.50 8.66
CA TRP A 28 -7.47 -7.47 9.90
C TRP A 28 -8.10 -8.83 10.24
N PHE A 29 -8.30 -9.67 9.25
CA PHE A 29 -8.88 -11.00 9.44
C PHE A 29 -7.88 -12.01 10.04
N ASN A 30 -6.59 -11.69 10.06
CA ASN A 30 -5.49 -12.55 10.50
C ASN A 30 -5.47 -13.91 9.80
N ILE A 31 -5.83 -13.95 8.52
CA ILE A 31 -5.83 -15.14 7.66
C ILE A 31 -4.98 -14.90 6.41
N GLY A 32 -4.65 -15.99 5.72
CA GLY A 32 -3.94 -15.98 4.44
C GLY A 32 -2.57 -16.62 4.51
N GLY A 33 -2.07 -16.94 3.34
CA GLY A 33 -0.79 -17.60 3.10
C GLY A 33 0.37 -16.63 2.96
N LYS A 34 1.36 -17.07 2.19
CA LYS A 34 2.60 -16.32 1.93
C LYS A 34 2.54 -15.61 0.58
N THR A 35 3.36 -14.59 0.44
CA THR A 35 3.72 -14.02 -0.86
C THR A 35 5.15 -14.40 -1.22
N LYS A 36 5.42 -14.58 -2.50
CA LYS A 36 6.77 -14.85 -3.03
C LYS A 36 7.74 -13.75 -2.66
N VAL A 37 7.34 -12.49 -2.80
CA VAL A 37 8.12 -11.31 -2.41
C VAL A 37 7.21 -10.32 -1.69
N PHE A 38 7.68 -9.77 -0.58
CA PHE A 38 7.07 -8.64 0.11
C PHE A 38 8.06 -7.48 0.12
N PHE A 39 7.65 -6.33 -0.41
CA PHE A 39 8.46 -5.13 -0.46
C PHE A 39 7.76 -3.97 0.25
N LYS A 40 8.46 -3.31 1.17
CA LYS A 40 7.98 -2.10 1.84
C LYS A 40 8.72 -0.89 1.30
N ALA A 41 8.11 -0.14 0.39
CA ALA A 41 8.70 1.08 -0.15
C ALA A 41 8.72 2.18 0.91
N ASN A 42 9.89 2.71 1.25
CA ASN A 42 10.02 3.80 2.22
C ASN A 42 9.76 5.17 1.61
N ASN A 43 10.07 5.36 0.33
CA ASN A 43 9.90 6.60 -0.39
C ASN A 43 9.62 6.36 -1.89
N LEU A 44 9.23 7.42 -2.58
CA LEU A 44 8.85 7.35 -4.01
C LEU A 44 10.04 6.95 -4.91
N HIS A 45 11.25 7.43 -4.61
CA HIS A 45 12.44 7.09 -5.40
C HIS A 45 12.71 5.59 -5.36
N GLU A 46 12.68 5.01 -4.17
CA GLU A 46 12.85 3.58 -3.94
C GLU A 46 11.76 2.75 -4.66
N LEU A 47 10.51 3.19 -4.57
CA LEU A 47 9.38 2.55 -5.26
C LEU A 47 9.58 2.56 -6.78
N ILE A 48 9.93 3.72 -7.37
CA ILE A 48 10.16 3.84 -8.82
C ILE A 48 11.32 2.93 -9.26
N LYS A 49 12.42 2.92 -8.51
CA LYS A 49 13.57 2.08 -8.81
C LYS A 49 13.20 0.59 -8.78
N PHE A 50 12.48 0.18 -7.75
CA PHE A 50 11.99 -1.19 -7.62
C PHE A 50 11.08 -1.59 -8.78
N LEU A 51 10.08 -0.76 -9.13
CA LEU A 51 9.14 -1.04 -10.22
C LEU A 51 9.83 -1.11 -11.58
N LYS A 52 10.86 -0.29 -11.84
CA LYS A 52 11.66 -0.39 -13.07
C LYS A 52 12.38 -1.73 -13.21
N ILE A 53 12.88 -2.27 -12.10
CA ILE A 53 13.54 -3.58 -12.08
C ILE A 53 12.53 -4.72 -12.31
N VAL A 54 11.35 -4.64 -11.71
CA VAL A 54 10.28 -5.63 -11.89
C VAL A 54 9.78 -5.67 -13.34
N ASN A 55 9.67 -4.51 -13.99
CA ASN A 55 9.38 -4.34 -15.42
C ASN A 55 8.30 -5.28 -15.98
N ASN A 56 7.16 -5.41 -15.30
CA ASN A 56 6.01 -6.25 -15.68
C ASN A 56 6.28 -7.78 -15.75
N HIS A 57 7.42 -8.26 -15.26
CA HIS A 57 7.73 -9.69 -15.26
C HIS A 57 7.07 -10.47 -14.13
N GLU A 58 6.51 -9.78 -13.14
CA GLU A 58 5.87 -10.38 -11.97
C GLU A 58 4.50 -9.74 -11.70
N LYS A 59 3.59 -10.50 -11.12
CA LYS A 59 2.32 -9.96 -10.63
C LYS A 59 2.57 -9.05 -9.44
N ILE A 60 1.94 -7.89 -9.42
CA ILE A 60 2.06 -6.93 -8.31
C ILE A 60 0.69 -6.75 -7.64
N PHE A 61 0.68 -6.76 -6.32
CA PHE A 61 -0.45 -6.40 -5.50
C PHE A 61 -0.04 -5.31 -4.50
N ILE A 62 -0.79 -4.21 -4.46
CA ILE A 62 -0.55 -3.12 -3.50
C ILE A 62 -1.40 -3.37 -2.26
N LEU A 63 -0.76 -3.56 -1.12
CA LEU A 63 -1.44 -3.78 0.15
C LEU A 63 -1.52 -2.48 0.96
N GLY A 64 -2.73 -1.98 1.16
CA GLY A 64 -3.02 -0.85 2.03
C GLY A 64 -2.99 -1.21 3.52
N ALA A 65 -3.98 -0.73 4.27
CA ALA A 65 -4.13 -1.07 5.70
C ALA A 65 -4.48 -2.55 5.95
N GLY A 66 -4.96 -3.26 4.94
CA GLY A 66 -5.38 -4.66 5.06
C GLY A 66 -6.73 -4.87 5.76
N SER A 67 -7.50 -3.80 5.95
CA SER A 67 -8.81 -3.85 6.63
C SER A 67 -9.92 -4.46 5.77
N ASN A 68 -9.78 -4.37 4.45
CA ASN A 68 -10.76 -4.88 3.48
C ASN A 68 -10.08 -5.80 2.44
N THR A 69 -9.12 -6.60 2.88
CA THR A 69 -8.38 -7.53 2.03
C THR A 69 -8.50 -8.93 2.57
N LEU A 70 -9.11 -9.82 1.80
CA LEU A 70 -9.16 -11.23 2.08
C LEU A 70 -8.03 -11.92 1.32
N ILE A 71 -7.14 -12.59 2.04
CA ILE A 71 -5.96 -13.23 1.48
C ILE A 71 -6.17 -14.75 1.50
N SER A 72 -5.99 -15.42 0.35
CA SER A 72 -6.00 -16.88 0.25
C SER A 72 -4.88 -17.50 1.07
N ASP A 73 -5.09 -18.73 1.56
CA ASP A 73 -4.05 -19.50 2.26
C ASP A 73 -2.96 -20.02 1.31
N ASP A 74 -3.19 -19.98 0.00
CA ASP A 74 -2.22 -20.37 -1.01
C ASP A 74 -1.08 -19.35 -1.12
N LEU A 75 0.04 -19.80 -1.69
CA LEU A 75 1.16 -18.91 -2.02
C LEU A 75 0.74 -17.94 -3.14
N PHE A 76 0.79 -16.65 -2.87
CA PHE A 76 0.69 -15.63 -3.92
C PHE A 76 2.02 -15.61 -4.70
N ASP A 77 1.99 -16.15 -5.91
CA ASP A 77 3.16 -16.15 -6.83
C ASP A 77 3.32 -14.76 -7.48
N GLY A 78 3.70 -13.80 -6.66
CA GLY A 78 3.88 -12.41 -7.06
C GLY A 78 4.54 -11.58 -5.97
N ILE A 79 4.48 -10.28 -6.16
CA ILE A 79 5.07 -9.27 -5.27
C ILE A 79 3.95 -8.51 -4.57
N VAL A 80 3.98 -8.49 -3.25
CA VAL A 80 3.13 -7.60 -2.45
C VAL A 80 3.94 -6.36 -2.07
N ILE A 81 3.46 -5.18 -2.45
CA ILE A 81 4.09 -3.91 -2.11
C ILE A 81 3.25 -3.21 -1.03
N LYS A 82 3.91 -2.75 0.04
CA LYS A 82 3.33 -1.90 1.06
C LYS A 82 4.03 -0.55 1.06
N LEU A 83 3.25 0.53 1.09
CA LEU A 83 3.79 1.88 1.18
C LEU A 83 4.15 2.23 2.63
N GLY A 84 5.31 2.81 2.82
CA GLY A 84 5.85 3.19 4.13
C GLY A 84 5.41 4.59 4.58
N LYS A 85 6.03 5.06 5.66
CA LYS A 85 5.63 6.31 6.36
C LYS A 85 5.74 7.58 5.49
N ASN A 86 6.65 7.64 4.53
CA ASN A 86 6.81 8.83 3.68
C ASN A 86 5.68 9.00 2.65
N PHE A 87 4.76 8.04 2.58
CA PHE A 87 3.53 8.14 1.80
C PHE A 87 2.31 8.58 2.64
N ASN A 88 2.51 8.94 3.93
CA ASN A 88 1.44 9.33 4.85
C ASN A 88 1.34 10.86 5.05
N ASN A 89 2.01 11.65 4.24
CA ASN A 89 1.99 13.10 4.37
C ASN A 89 0.63 13.66 3.97
N ILE A 90 0.14 14.64 4.75
CA ILE A 90 -1.07 15.40 4.45
C ILE A 90 -0.68 16.87 4.51
N SER A 91 -1.09 17.64 3.52
CA SER A 91 -0.88 19.08 3.47
C SER A 91 -2.08 19.81 2.87
N LEU A 92 -2.23 21.09 3.20
CA LEU A 92 -3.22 21.97 2.61
C LEU A 92 -2.56 22.74 1.46
N LEU A 93 -3.24 22.82 0.33
CA LEU A 93 -2.88 23.66 -0.79
C LEU A 93 -3.94 24.75 -0.94
N GLY A 94 -3.58 26.00 -0.69
CA GLY A 94 -4.56 27.07 -0.58
C GLY A 94 -5.47 26.88 0.63
N ASP A 95 -6.73 27.29 0.52
CA ASP A 95 -7.67 27.31 1.64
C ASP A 95 -8.61 26.08 1.66
N ASP A 96 -8.72 25.33 0.57
CA ASP A 96 -9.77 24.32 0.37
C ASP A 96 -9.30 23.00 -0.27
N VAL A 97 -8.04 22.87 -0.65
CA VAL A 97 -7.52 21.66 -1.29
C VAL A 97 -6.57 20.90 -0.37
N ILE A 98 -6.89 19.63 -0.11
CA ILE A 98 -6.02 18.72 0.66
C ILE A 98 -5.21 17.87 -0.31
N ILE A 99 -3.88 17.86 -0.13
CA ILE A 99 -2.98 16.90 -0.78
C ILE A 99 -2.65 15.81 0.23
N ALA A 100 -3.01 14.57 -0.09
CA ALA A 100 -2.75 13.42 0.77
C ALA A 100 -1.91 12.37 0.06
N GLY A 101 -0.92 11.83 0.78
CA GLY A 101 -0.14 10.69 0.33
C GLY A 101 -1.01 9.42 0.28
N SER A 102 -0.66 8.51 -0.62
CA SER A 102 -1.47 7.31 -0.89
C SER A 102 -1.54 6.28 0.26
N ALA A 103 -0.72 6.41 1.30
CA ALA A 103 -0.81 5.57 2.50
C ALA A 103 -1.53 6.26 3.68
N VAL A 104 -2.07 7.47 3.48
CA VAL A 104 -2.92 8.15 4.46
C VAL A 104 -4.18 7.33 4.69
N THR A 105 -4.61 7.20 5.95
CA THR A 105 -5.89 6.58 6.27
C THR A 105 -7.03 7.59 6.11
N ASP A 106 -8.23 7.10 5.77
CA ASP A 106 -9.41 7.93 5.63
C ASP A 106 -9.73 8.69 6.91
N LYS A 107 -9.57 8.03 8.05
CA LYS A 107 -9.69 8.68 9.35
C LYS A 107 -8.72 9.84 9.52
N SER A 108 -7.44 9.65 9.18
CA SER A 108 -6.44 10.72 9.29
C SER A 108 -6.76 11.90 8.37
N LEU A 109 -7.32 11.62 7.19
CA LEU A 109 -7.75 12.64 6.24
C LEU A 109 -8.93 13.43 6.77
N SER A 110 -9.95 12.75 7.33
CA SER A 110 -11.10 13.38 7.98
C SER A 110 -10.66 14.25 9.17
N ASP A 111 -9.81 13.72 10.06
CA ASP A 111 -9.30 14.46 11.22
C ASP A 111 -8.51 15.71 10.80
N PHE A 112 -7.75 15.62 9.71
CA PHE A 112 -7.02 16.76 9.16
C PHE A 112 -7.97 17.82 8.58
N ALA A 113 -9.02 17.41 7.87
CA ALA A 113 -10.03 18.31 7.33
C ALA A 113 -10.74 19.09 8.44
N VAL A 114 -11.16 18.40 9.51
CA VAL A 114 -11.78 19.02 10.69
C VAL A 114 -10.86 20.05 11.32
N LYS A 115 -9.59 19.74 11.52
CA LYS A 115 -8.57 20.66 12.10
C LYS A 115 -8.37 21.93 11.26
N ASN A 116 -8.63 21.85 9.95
CA ASN A 116 -8.52 22.98 9.02
C ASN A 116 -9.88 23.59 8.66
N SER A 117 -10.95 23.26 9.39
CA SER A 117 -12.31 23.77 9.19
C SER A 117 -12.87 23.47 7.78
N LEU A 118 -12.48 22.35 7.19
CA LEU A 118 -12.97 21.88 5.90
C LEU A 118 -14.10 20.87 6.09
N SER A 119 -15.25 21.12 5.47
CA SER A 119 -16.42 20.24 5.48
C SER A 119 -16.43 19.30 4.27
N GLY A 120 -17.25 18.26 4.31
CA GLY A 120 -17.43 17.31 3.21
C GLY A 120 -16.52 16.07 3.29
N PHE A 121 -15.73 15.92 4.37
CA PHE A 121 -14.84 14.78 4.61
C PHE A 121 -15.30 13.88 5.77
N GLU A 122 -16.45 14.17 6.38
CA GLU A 122 -16.96 13.53 7.60
C GLU A 122 -17.22 12.03 7.39
N PHE A 123 -17.68 11.66 6.19
CA PHE A 123 -17.96 10.27 5.83
C PHE A 123 -16.72 9.36 5.91
N LEU A 124 -15.52 9.90 5.72
CA LEU A 124 -14.27 9.15 5.79
C LEU A 124 -13.94 8.68 7.21
N SER A 125 -14.48 9.33 8.23
CA SER A 125 -14.19 9.00 9.63
C SER A 125 -14.61 7.59 10.02
N CYS A 126 -15.60 7.02 9.36
CA CYS A 126 -16.16 5.71 9.61
C CYS A 126 -15.60 4.60 8.70
N ILE A 127 -14.72 4.94 7.76
CA ILE A 127 -14.16 3.97 6.80
C ILE A 127 -12.78 3.53 7.28
N PRO A 128 -12.60 2.25 7.70
CA PRO A 128 -11.33 1.76 8.23
C PRO A 128 -10.34 1.36 7.13
N VAL A 129 -10.22 2.13 6.07
CA VAL A 129 -9.32 1.86 4.92
C VAL A 129 -8.35 3.00 4.69
N SER A 130 -7.29 2.74 3.94
CA SER A 130 -6.41 3.78 3.41
C SER A 130 -6.91 4.25 2.05
N TYR A 131 -6.62 5.50 1.71
CA TYR A 131 -7.01 6.13 0.44
C TYR A 131 -6.61 5.32 -0.81
N THR A 132 -5.47 4.65 -0.78
CA THR A 132 -5.04 3.74 -1.86
C THR A 132 -6.08 2.67 -2.17
N HIS A 133 -6.80 2.20 -1.16
CA HIS A 133 -7.79 1.13 -1.29
C HIS A 133 -9.12 1.64 -1.84
N LEU A 134 -9.55 2.84 -1.46
CA LEU A 134 -10.77 3.46 -2.00
C LEU A 134 -10.67 3.69 -3.51
N ARG A 135 -9.55 4.18 -3.98
CA ARG A 135 -9.36 4.45 -5.41
C ARG A 135 -9.32 3.18 -6.28
N ALA A 136 -8.88 2.06 -5.73
CA ALA A 136 -8.93 0.78 -6.43
C ALA A 136 -10.37 0.28 -6.64
N HIS A 137 -11.32 0.67 -5.80
CA HIS A 137 -12.75 0.35 -5.97
C HIS A 137 -13.45 1.24 -7.00
N GLU A 138 -13.07 2.49 -7.13
CA GLU A 138 -13.64 3.39 -8.16
C GLU A 138 -13.25 3.00 -9.59
N THR A 139 -12.12 2.34 -9.78
CA THR A 139 -11.67 1.85 -11.11
C THR A 139 -12.39 0.60 -11.59
N LEU A 140 -13.20 -0.05 -10.76
CA LEU A 140 -14.02 -1.22 -11.13
C LEU A 140 -15.46 -0.89 -11.52
N VAL A 141 -15.86 0.38 -11.50
CA VAL A 141 -17.25 0.83 -11.79
C VAL A 141 -17.37 1.56 -13.14
N HIS A 142 -16.33 1.55 -13.96
CA HIS A 142 -16.40 2.12 -15.32
C HIS A 142 -16.02 1.12 -16.39
#